data_85e7c8e99ce99c38c7ccace5dd589815
#
_entry.id   85e7c8e99ce99c38c7ccace5dd589815
#
_cell.length_a   1.000
_cell.length_b   1.000
_cell.length_c   1.000
_cell.angle_alpha   90.00
_cell.angle_beta   90.00
_cell.angle_gamma   90.00
#
_symmetry.space_group_name_H-M   'P 1'
#
loop_
_entity.id
_entity.type
_entity.pdbx_description
1 polymer ?
#
loop_
_entity_poly.entity_id
_entity_poly.type
_entity_poly.pdbx_seq_one_letter_code
_entity_poly.pdbx_strand_id
1 'polypeptide(L)'
;MERFLDKNERALVLMPRGHAKTTQLIHRVARLIGESQGKIRVGILTSVLSDALARSRAIKAIIESAHFAEIFEWAQNGVVGPKWTDEVWTIKGASMGKDATCFADGLGSIKPGARLDILIGDDMVGMKENATAVQRQKAADTY
;
A
#
# COMPACT_ATOMS: atom_id res chain seq x y z
N MET A 1 14.96 -3.39 -7.38
CA MET A 1 14.12 -3.52 -6.16
C MET A 1 13.13 -4.68 -6.28
N GLU A 2 12.35 -4.82 -7.33
CA GLU A 2 11.32 -5.87 -7.46
C GLU A 2 11.85 -7.29 -7.24
N ARG A 3 12.88 -7.71 -7.97
CA ARG A 3 13.48 -9.05 -7.80
C ARG A 3 13.95 -9.36 -6.38
N PHE A 4 14.34 -8.34 -5.63
CA PHE A 4 14.72 -8.47 -4.22
C PHE A 4 13.48 -8.69 -3.35
N LEU A 5 12.43 -7.91 -3.58
CA LEU A 5 11.17 -8.02 -2.83
C LEU A 5 10.42 -9.34 -3.13
N ASP A 6 10.54 -9.88 -4.34
CA ASP A 6 9.92 -11.16 -4.71
C ASP A 6 10.55 -12.37 -3.99
N LYS A 7 11.80 -12.25 -3.55
CA LYS A 7 12.54 -13.31 -2.88
C LYS A 7 12.52 -13.27 -1.36
N ASN A 8 11.99 -12.19 -0.79
CA ASN A 8 12.05 -11.96 0.66
C ASN A 8 10.64 -11.66 1.21
N GLU A 9 10.19 -12.43 2.17
CA GLU A 9 8.92 -12.20 2.87
C GLU A 9 8.95 -10.90 3.70
N ARG A 10 10.12 -10.53 4.21
CA ARG A 10 10.35 -9.28 4.93
C ARG A 10 11.57 -8.59 4.36
N ALA A 11 11.42 -7.33 3.98
CA ALA A 11 12.49 -6.57 3.38
C ALA A 11 12.48 -5.11 3.87
N LEU A 12 13.66 -4.62 4.21
CA LEU A 12 13.91 -3.20 4.44
C LEU A 12 14.70 -2.65 3.24
N VAL A 13 14.13 -1.66 2.57
CA VAL A 13 14.76 -1.03 1.41
C VAL A 13 15.13 0.41 1.74
N LEU A 14 16.41 0.67 1.88
CA LEU A 14 16.95 2.02 2.08
C LEU A 14 17.49 2.54 0.74
N MET A 15 16.92 3.64 0.28
CA MET A 15 17.32 4.30 -0.96
C MET A 15 17.41 5.81 -0.75
N PRO A 16 18.35 6.50 -1.38
CA PRO A 16 18.39 7.96 -1.35
C PRO A 16 17.10 8.59 -1.91
N ARG A 17 16.87 9.85 -1.56
CA ARG A 17 15.76 10.62 -2.15
C ARG A 17 15.93 10.74 -3.67
N GLY A 18 14.82 10.79 -4.40
CA GLY A 18 14.83 10.90 -5.85
C GLY A 18 15.04 9.58 -6.63
N HIS A 19 15.21 8.44 -5.95
CA HIS A 19 15.36 7.13 -6.61
C HIS A 19 14.05 6.39 -6.84
N ALA A 20 12.94 7.10 -6.91
CA ALA A 20 11.61 6.59 -7.22
C ALA A 20 11.14 5.40 -6.35
N LYS A 21 11.61 5.29 -5.09
CA LYS A 21 11.22 4.22 -4.16
C LYS A 21 9.71 4.06 -4.04
N THR A 22 9.02 5.15 -3.68
CA THR A 22 7.56 5.17 -3.54
C THR A 22 6.85 4.83 -4.85
N THR A 23 7.32 5.36 -5.98
CA THR A 23 6.78 5.04 -7.31
C THR A 23 6.87 3.54 -7.60
N GLN A 24 8.02 2.92 -7.35
CA GLN A 24 8.21 1.49 -7.55
C GLN A 24 7.30 0.65 -6.63
N LEU A 25 7.09 1.07 -5.38
CA LEU A 25 6.16 0.41 -4.46
C LEU A 25 4.71 0.49 -4.97
N ILE A 26 4.27 1.65 -5.44
CA ILE A 26 2.94 1.86 -5.99
C ILE A 26 2.69 0.94 -7.21
N HIS A 27 3.63 0.91 -8.16
CA HIS A 27 3.51 0.04 -9.34
C HIS A 27 3.55 -1.44 -8.97
N ARG A 28 4.38 -1.83 -8.00
CA ARG A 28 4.40 -3.20 -7.49
C ARG A 28 3.05 -3.62 -6.91
N VAL A 29 2.43 -2.78 -6.09
CA VAL A 29 1.09 -3.08 -5.52
C VAL A 29 0.06 -3.22 -6.62
N ALA A 30 0.04 -2.31 -7.59
CA ALA A 30 -0.88 -2.40 -8.72
C ALA A 30 -0.70 -3.71 -9.51
N ARG A 31 0.56 -4.12 -9.77
CA ARG A 31 0.88 -5.39 -10.41
C ARG A 31 0.36 -6.60 -9.62
N LEU A 32 0.64 -6.65 -8.32
CA LEU A 32 0.19 -7.75 -7.46
C LEU A 32 -1.34 -7.85 -7.37
N ILE A 33 -2.04 -6.71 -7.37
CA ILE A 33 -3.50 -6.67 -7.48
C ILE A 33 -3.96 -7.24 -8.81
N GLY A 34 -3.28 -6.89 -9.91
CA GLY A 34 -3.56 -7.42 -11.25
C GLY A 34 -3.39 -8.93 -11.33
N GLU A 35 -2.25 -9.43 -10.89
CA GLU A 35 -1.90 -10.86 -10.88
C GLU A 35 -2.84 -11.69 -9.99
N SER A 36 -3.26 -11.15 -8.84
CA SER A 36 -4.18 -11.82 -7.91
C SER A 36 -5.66 -11.66 -8.25
N GLN A 37 -5.99 -10.92 -9.31
CA GLN A 37 -7.37 -10.53 -9.66
C GLN A 37 -8.09 -9.82 -8.49
N GLY A 38 -7.35 -8.98 -7.78
CA GLY A 38 -7.85 -8.28 -6.60
C GLY A 38 -8.00 -9.13 -5.33
N LYS A 39 -7.63 -10.40 -5.38
CA LYS A 39 -7.74 -11.35 -4.24
C LYS A 39 -6.53 -11.27 -3.30
N ILE A 40 -6.03 -10.07 -3.05
CA ILE A 40 -4.93 -9.78 -2.14
C ILE A 40 -5.34 -8.65 -1.20
N ARG A 41 -4.87 -8.69 0.03
CA ARG A 41 -5.13 -7.67 1.04
C ARG A 41 -3.84 -6.91 1.33
N VAL A 42 -3.86 -5.63 1.01
CA VAL A 42 -2.69 -4.75 1.10
C VAL A 42 -2.94 -3.67 2.16
N GLY A 43 -2.01 -3.53 3.09
CA GLY A 43 -1.94 -2.40 4.00
C GLY A 43 -0.85 -1.41 3.56
N ILE A 44 -1.17 -0.13 3.54
CA ILE A 44 -0.22 0.95 3.26
C ILE A 44 -0.13 1.82 4.50
N LEU A 45 1.05 1.89 5.08
CA LEU A 45 1.33 2.71 6.25
C LEU A 45 2.41 3.75 5.94
N THR A 46 2.19 4.94 6.46
CA THR A 46 3.16 6.05 6.41
C THR A 46 3.16 6.77 7.75
N SER A 47 4.14 7.63 8.00
CA SER A 47 4.16 8.46 9.22
C SER A 47 2.96 9.40 9.32
N VAL A 48 2.39 9.84 8.18
CA VAL A 48 1.28 10.80 8.11
C VAL A 48 0.17 10.26 7.23
N LEU A 49 -1.07 10.28 7.70
CA LEU A 49 -2.24 9.76 6.98
C LEU A 49 -2.38 10.32 5.56
N SER A 50 -2.17 11.63 5.36
CA SER A 50 -2.28 12.26 4.03
C SER A 50 -1.40 11.60 2.98
N ASP A 51 -0.23 11.10 3.39
CA ASP A 51 0.73 10.46 2.51
C ASP A 51 0.27 9.04 2.16
N ALA A 52 -0.29 8.30 3.10
CA ALA A 52 -0.90 6.99 2.84
C ALA A 52 -2.06 7.12 1.84
N LEU A 53 -2.93 8.13 2.02
CA LEU A 53 -4.03 8.41 1.11
C LEU A 53 -3.56 8.79 -0.30
N ALA A 54 -2.47 9.55 -0.40
CA ALA A 54 -1.89 9.90 -1.70
C ALA A 54 -1.39 8.65 -2.45
N ARG A 55 -0.75 7.71 -1.74
CA ARG A 55 -0.29 6.43 -2.32
C ARG A 55 -1.46 5.55 -2.74
N SER A 56 -2.49 5.47 -1.91
CA SER A 56 -3.73 4.76 -2.22
C SER A 56 -4.39 5.29 -3.50
N ARG A 57 -4.55 6.62 -3.61
CA ARG A 57 -5.08 7.26 -4.84
C ARG A 57 -4.24 6.95 -6.07
N ALA A 58 -2.92 6.97 -5.95
CA ALA A 58 -2.03 6.67 -7.07
C ALA A 58 -2.18 5.21 -7.55
N ILE A 59 -2.35 4.26 -6.62
CA ILE A 59 -2.62 2.86 -6.97
C ILE A 59 -3.99 2.74 -7.67
N LYS A 60 -5.04 3.37 -7.13
CA LYS A 60 -6.36 3.38 -7.75
C LYS A 60 -6.31 3.92 -9.17
N ALA A 61 -5.61 5.05 -9.40
CA ALA A 61 -5.46 5.64 -10.72
C ALA A 61 -4.79 4.67 -11.73
N ILE A 62 -3.82 3.87 -11.28
CA ILE A 62 -3.19 2.85 -12.15
C ILE A 62 -4.18 1.74 -12.49
N ILE A 63 -4.85 1.16 -11.49
CA ILE A 63 -5.74 0.01 -11.71
C ILE A 63 -7.04 0.38 -12.44
N GLU A 64 -7.45 1.64 -12.41
CA GLU A 64 -8.58 2.17 -13.20
C GLU A 64 -8.19 2.54 -14.64
N SER A 65 -6.90 2.55 -14.96
CA SER A 65 -6.43 2.97 -16.29
C SER A 65 -6.77 1.95 -17.38
N ALA A 66 -6.99 2.43 -18.60
CA ALA A 66 -7.17 1.58 -19.77
C ALA A 66 -5.99 0.64 -20.00
N HIS A 67 -4.76 1.13 -19.76
CA HIS A 67 -3.55 0.33 -19.89
C HIS A 67 -3.50 -0.86 -18.91
N PHE A 68 -3.98 -0.68 -17.67
CA PHE A 68 -4.10 -1.79 -16.73
C PHE A 68 -5.09 -2.85 -17.22
N ALA A 69 -6.23 -2.43 -17.80
CA ALA A 69 -7.23 -3.32 -18.36
C ALA A 69 -6.75 -4.04 -19.64
N GLU A 70 -5.83 -3.45 -20.40
CA GLU A 70 -5.15 -4.11 -21.52
C GLU A 70 -4.24 -5.25 -21.07
N ILE A 71 -3.57 -5.09 -19.92
CA ILE A 71 -2.67 -6.10 -19.36
C ILE A 71 -3.45 -7.20 -18.62
N PHE A 72 -4.47 -6.80 -17.87
CA PHE A 72 -5.27 -7.71 -17.03
C PHE A 72 -6.72 -7.76 -17.49
N GLU A 73 -7.05 -8.73 -18.33
CA GLU A 73 -8.37 -8.88 -18.99
C GLU A 73 -9.56 -8.81 -18.01
N TRP A 74 -9.41 -9.34 -16.78
CA TRP A 74 -10.47 -9.29 -15.77
C TRP A 74 -10.85 -7.86 -15.37
N ALA A 75 -9.95 -6.90 -15.52
CA ALA A 75 -10.19 -5.49 -15.19
C ALA A 75 -11.03 -4.75 -16.25
N GLN A 76 -11.21 -5.30 -17.44
CA GLN A 76 -12.00 -4.70 -18.53
C GLN A 76 -13.46 -4.48 -18.14
N ASN A 77 -14.00 -5.28 -17.22
CA ASN A 77 -15.36 -5.13 -16.70
C ASN A 77 -15.47 -4.13 -15.54
N GLY A 78 -14.42 -3.34 -15.31
CA GLY A 78 -14.30 -2.36 -14.23
C GLY A 78 -13.79 -2.98 -12.93
N VAL A 79 -13.02 -2.20 -12.18
CA VAL A 79 -12.32 -2.63 -10.96
C VAL A 79 -13.01 -2.12 -9.68
N VAL A 80 -13.85 -1.10 -9.78
CA VAL A 80 -14.47 -0.40 -8.65
C VAL A 80 -15.44 -1.30 -7.90
N GLY A 81 -15.11 -1.62 -6.67
CA GLY A 81 -15.95 -2.42 -5.78
C GLY A 81 -16.88 -1.59 -4.90
N PRO A 82 -17.61 -2.23 -3.98
CA PRO A 82 -18.62 -1.55 -3.16
C PRO A 82 -18.06 -0.53 -2.16
N LYS A 83 -16.80 -0.65 -1.77
CA LYS A 83 -16.05 0.35 -1.01
C LYS A 83 -14.98 0.93 -1.91
N TRP A 84 -14.96 2.26 -2.08
CA TRP A 84 -14.02 2.94 -2.96
C TRP A 84 -13.60 4.31 -2.41
N THR A 85 -13.21 4.34 -1.12
CA THR A 85 -12.63 5.53 -0.49
C THR A 85 -11.12 5.57 -0.66
N ASP A 86 -10.45 6.63 -0.24
CA ASP A 86 -8.99 6.68 -0.27
C ASP A 86 -8.36 5.89 0.86
N GLU A 87 -9.08 5.75 1.97
CA GLU A 87 -8.61 4.98 3.13
C GLU A 87 -8.81 3.47 2.95
N VAL A 88 -9.96 3.07 2.39
CA VAL A 88 -10.36 1.66 2.29
C VAL A 88 -11.09 1.43 0.98
N TRP A 89 -10.63 0.45 0.21
CA TRP A 89 -11.32 0.07 -1.03
C TRP A 89 -11.24 -1.42 -1.33
N THR A 90 -12.20 -1.86 -2.13
CA THR A 90 -12.33 -3.25 -2.55
C THR A 90 -12.42 -3.33 -4.07
N ILE A 91 -11.85 -4.36 -4.65
CA ILE A 91 -12.00 -4.67 -6.07
C ILE A 91 -13.35 -5.36 -6.31
N LYS A 92 -13.99 -5.01 -7.42
CA LYS A 92 -15.24 -5.63 -7.88
C LYS A 92 -15.04 -7.14 -8.11
N GLY A 93 -15.89 -7.95 -7.48
CA GLY A 93 -15.82 -9.41 -7.61
C GLY A 93 -14.74 -10.08 -6.76
N ALA A 94 -13.87 -9.34 -6.08
CA ALA A 94 -12.97 -9.89 -5.10
C ALA A 94 -13.74 -10.22 -3.82
N SER A 95 -14.15 -11.47 -3.68
CA SER A 95 -14.81 -11.94 -2.46
C SER A 95 -13.76 -12.19 -1.38
N MET A 96 -13.52 -11.19 -0.56
CA MET A 96 -12.58 -11.24 0.58
C MET A 96 -13.34 -11.28 1.93
N GLY A 97 -14.62 -11.57 1.89
CA GLY A 97 -15.48 -11.49 3.06
C GLY A 97 -15.63 -10.04 3.52
N LYS A 98 -15.30 -9.77 4.79
CA LYS A 98 -15.34 -8.42 5.39
C LYS A 98 -14.07 -7.59 5.17
N ASP A 99 -13.00 -8.22 4.70
CA ASP A 99 -11.69 -7.58 4.54
C ASP A 99 -11.62 -6.81 3.21
N ALA A 100 -10.96 -5.66 3.20
CA ALA A 100 -10.78 -4.86 2.00
C ALA A 100 -9.57 -5.33 1.18
N THR A 101 -9.55 -5.02 -0.12
CA THR A 101 -8.38 -5.23 -0.98
C THR A 101 -7.22 -4.34 -0.55
N CYS A 102 -7.51 -3.10 -0.18
CA CYS A 102 -6.50 -2.19 0.34
C CYS A 102 -7.04 -1.36 1.48
N PHE A 103 -6.18 -1.09 2.45
CA PHE A 103 -6.37 0.01 3.37
C PHE A 103 -5.10 0.87 3.45
N ALA A 104 -5.28 2.18 3.67
CA ALA A 104 -4.21 3.15 3.82
C ALA A 104 -4.40 3.90 5.14
N ASP A 105 -3.36 3.96 5.97
CA ASP A 105 -3.44 4.59 7.29
C ASP A 105 -2.12 5.24 7.71
N GLY A 106 -2.20 6.12 8.69
CA GLY A 106 -1.04 6.66 9.37
C GLY A 106 -0.59 5.78 10.53
N LEU A 107 0.68 5.85 10.89
CA LEU A 107 1.19 5.23 12.11
C LEU A 107 0.42 5.76 13.33
N GLY A 108 -0.05 4.85 14.16
CA GLY A 108 -0.85 5.17 15.33
C GLY A 108 -2.35 4.96 15.17
N SER A 109 -2.84 4.72 13.95
CA SER A 109 -4.25 4.47 13.66
C SER A 109 -4.52 3.01 13.24
N ILE A 110 -3.53 2.13 13.32
CA ILE A 110 -3.65 0.74 12.88
C ILE A 110 -4.81 0.07 13.61
N LYS A 111 -5.83 -0.32 12.87
CA LYS A 111 -6.99 -1.05 13.41
C LYS A 111 -6.59 -2.50 13.71
N PRO A 112 -6.64 -2.95 14.97
CA PRO A 112 -6.35 -4.33 15.30
C PRO A 112 -7.35 -5.27 14.61
N GLY A 113 -6.88 -6.42 14.14
CA GLY A 113 -7.71 -7.47 13.55
C GLY A 113 -7.88 -7.42 12.02
N ALA A 114 -7.23 -6.49 11.32
CA ALA A 114 -7.14 -6.54 9.87
C ALA A 114 -6.24 -7.72 9.44
N ARG A 115 -6.73 -8.55 8.52
CA ARG A 115 -5.91 -9.59 7.89
C ARG A 115 -5.22 -8.98 6.67
N LEU A 116 -3.92 -9.17 6.56
CA LEU A 116 -3.12 -8.66 5.47
C LEU A 116 -2.28 -9.78 4.86
N ASP A 117 -2.16 -9.74 3.55
CA ASP A 117 -1.21 -10.57 2.82
C ASP A 117 0.09 -9.79 2.59
N ILE A 118 -0.02 -8.46 2.43
CA ILE A 118 1.11 -7.55 2.25
C ILE A 118 0.93 -6.30 3.12
N LEU A 119 1.98 -5.94 3.83
CA LEU A 119 2.08 -4.67 4.54
C LEU A 119 3.24 -3.86 3.96
N ILE A 120 2.96 -2.63 3.55
CA ILE A 120 3.95 -1.68 3.03
C ILE A 120 4.05 -0.51 3.99
N GLY A 121 5.25 -0.33 4.55
CA GLY A 121 5.63 0.87 5.26
C GLY A 121 6.50 1.77 4.37
N ASP A 122 6.02 2.95 4.03
CA ASP A 122 6.79 3.93 3.27
C ASP A 122 6.89 5.24 4.02
N ASP A 123 8.12 5.73 4.18
CA ASP A 123 8.43 6.93 4.99
C ASP A 123 7.79 6.89 6.40
N MET A 124 8.01 5.74 7.08
CA MET A 124 7.44 5.44 8.40
C MET A 124 7.92 6.38 9.50
N VAL A 125 9.11 6.97 9.35
CA VAL A 125 9.72 7.88 10.33
C VAL A 125 9.71 9.30 9.78
N GLY A 126 8.88 10.16 10.36
CA GLY A 126 8.79 11.57 9.98
C GLY A 126 10.00 12.39 10.47
N MET A 127 10.26 13.53 9.81
CA MET A 127 11.35 14.42 10.24
C MET A 127 11.17 14.95 11.67
N LYS A 128 9.93 15.11 12.14
CA LYS A 128 9.62 15.59 13.49
C LYS A 128 9.98 14.55 14.56
N GLU A 129 9.85 13.27 14.25
CA GLU A 129 10.14 12.16 15.16
C GLU A 129 11.65 11.93 15.34
N ASN A 130 12.44 12.45 14.41
CA ASN A 130 13.91 12.40 14.48
C ASN A 130 14.56 13.62 15.12
N ALA A 131 13.79 14.64 15.53
CA ALA A 131 14.34 15.91 16.00
C ALA A 131 15.07 15.79 17.36
N THR A 132 14.64 14.86 18.22
CA THR A 132 15.28 14.62 19.53
C THR A 132 15.59 13.14 19.76
N ALA A 133 16.56 12.84 20.64
CA ALA A 133 16.90 11.47 21.02
C ALA A 133 15.69 10.72 21.63
N VAL A 134 14.87 11.41 22.40
CA VAL A 134 13.66 10.86 23.02
C VAL A 134 12.60 10.49 21.97
N GLN A 135 12.45 11.34 20.94
CA GLN A 135 11.52 11.06 19.85
C GLN A 135 11.97 9.89 18.98
N ARG A 136 13.29 9.75 18.74
CA ARG A 136 13.86 8.59 18.05
C ARG A 136 13.64 7.29 18.81
N GLN A 137 13.84 7.32 20.15
CA GLN A 137 13.58 6.15 20.99
C GLN A 137 12.11 5.75 20.95
N LYS A 138 11.20 6.73 21.10
CA LYS A 138 9.76 6.48 21.04
C LYS A 138 9.30 5.91 19.68
N ALA A 139 9.87 6.38 18.57
CA ALA A 139 9.63 5.80 17.27
C ALA A 139 10.10 4.34 17.18
N ALA A 140 11.30 4.04 17.70
CA ALA A 140 11.84 2.68 17.73
C ALA A 140 10.98 1.71 18.57
N ASP A 141 10.39 2.17 19.67
CA ASP A 141 9.54 1.36 20.55
C ASP A 141 8.14 1.10 19.95
N THR A 142 7.77 1.81 18.87
CA THR A 142 6.47 1.68 18.20
C THR A 142 6.51 0.66 17.04
N TYR A 143 7.70 0.29 16.57
CA TYR A 143 7.95 -0.68 15.50
C TYR A 143 8.45 -2.02 16.04
#